data_8f477f641e1e3d314adfad864d0cf4b2
#
_entry.id   8f477f641e1e3d314adfad864d0cf4b2
#
_cell.length_a   1.000
_cell.length_b   1.000
_cell.length_c   1.000
_cell.angle_alpha   90.00
_cell.angle_beta   90.00
_cell.angle_gamma   90.00
#
_symmetry.space_group_name_H-M   'P 1'
#
loop_
_entity.id
_entity.type
_entity.pdbx_description
1 polymer ?
#
loop_
_entity_poly.entity_id
_entity_poly.type
_entity_poly.pdbx_seq_one_letter_code
_entity_poly.pdbx_strand_id
1 'polypeptide(L)'
;MNPHPPRSAPPAPLRLRLYAWAAGLFLGALEGALAIEVAGASGAALPLLGAVAAAMVLGTFTGRPLARYLGRRRMGLLTGALAVLGAGVAAGLGGVVGLIGAGLVGLAAGGVLVVAPLVCHELSLRGHKRLMPQAMALGPAAAGVVVLAAWWSPPRLLIAWAMVALAALAYLACALLLPESPVWLVRQGRDVEAFEALRRLHGTLEASVAIDWTRLDAEMMAEQQAMSPAELRVPEVRAAVLTGAVLIIAQEAPLGAAALVLAPLIATELGLASVAIAVSAATWFGLALLALALVTRVEQLRFLRVVLGTVVAVLGATFLVTGMTVGGVGGAWTIIISLTILVASQSVLVLPACQGAIDPRIPPWLVEAQRRASATGGVLARAGVLLASLLIVSHFGTHALFWAAFTLSVLSVAVVLLRLPRELKV
;
A
#
# COMPACT_ATOMS: atom_id res chain seq x y z
N MET A 1 16.19 -34.13 25.98
CA MET A 1 14.82 -33.75 25.51
C MET A 1 14.97 -33.08 24.14
N ASN A 2 14.65 -33.79 23.06
CA ASN A 2 14.63 -33.21 21.73
C ASN A 2 13.48 -32.22 21.62
N PRO A 3 13.70 -30.94 21.36
CA PRO A 3 12.61 -30.03 21.09
C PRO A 3 11.97 -30.44 19.75
N HIS A 4 10.73 -30.88 19.80
CA HIS A 4 9.96 -31.09 18.57
C HIS A 4 10.04 -29.83 17.72
N PRO A 5 10.26 -29.92 16.39
CA PRO A 5 10.23 -28.77 15.52
C PRO A 5 8.89 -28.05 15.72
N PRO A 6 8.86 -26.74 15.78
CA PRO A 6 7.63 -25.97 16.01
C PRO A 6 6.61 -26.39 14.95
N ARG A 7 5.48 -26.94 15.40
CA ARG A 7 4.34 -27.23 14.51
C ARG A 7 4.09 -26.00 13.66
N SER A 8 4.01 -26.18 12.36
CA SER A 8 3.67 -25.10 11.44
C SER A 8 2.42 -24.39 11.96
N ALA A 9 2.51 -23.08 12.16
CA ALA A 9 1.39 -22.29 12.66
C ALA A 9 0.14 -22.57 11.79
N PRO A 10 -1.04 -22.76 12.40
CA PRO A 10 -2.26 -23.03 11.65
C PRO A 10 -2.52 -21.89 10.65
N PRO A 11 -3.15 -22.17 9.49
CA PRO A 11 -3.42 -21.13 8.49
C PRO A 11 -4.29 -20.01 9.07
N ALA A 12 -4.06 -18.78 8.65
CA ALA A 12 -4.86 -17.65 9.09
C ALA A 12 -6.36 -17.88 8.80
N PRO A 13 -7.27 -17.46 9.70
CA PRO A 13 -8.70 -17.61 9.50
C PRO A 13 -9.16 -17.04 8.16
N LEU A 14 -10.04 -17.74 7.47
CA LEU A 14 -10.54 -17.34 6.16
C LEU A 14 -11.09 -15.91 6.15
N ARG A 15 -11.88 -15.55 7.18
CA ARG A 15 -12.46 -14.20 7.32
C ARG A 15 -11.40 -13.10 7.35
N LEU A 16 -10.30 -13.35 8.06
CA LEU A 16 -9.19 -12.38 8.15
C LEU A 16 -8.43 -12.27 6.82
N ARG A 17 -8.24 -13.39 6.11
CA ARG A 17 -7.63 -13.37 4.77
C ARG A 17 -8.49 -12.62 3.77
N LEU A 18 -9.81 -12.88 3.75
CA LEU A 18 -10.76 -12.18 2.87
C LEU A 18 -10.77 -10.67 3.15
N TYR A 19 -10.75 -10.26 4.41
CA TYR A 19 -10.67 -8.85 4.79
C TYR A 19 -9.39 -8.19 4.27
N ALA A 20 -8.23 -8.83 4.49
CA ALA A 20 -6.96 -8.30 4.00
C ALA A 20 -6.95 -8.17 2.47
N TRP A 21 -7.40 -9.22 1.76
CA TRP A 21 -7.48 -9.19 0.29
C TRP A 21 -8.45 -8.12 -0.22
N ALA A 22 -9.61 -7.98 0.40
CA ALA A 22 -10.57 -6.94 0.03
C ALA A 22 -10.00 -5.53 0.23
N ALA A 23 -9.19 -5.30 1.28
CA ALA A 23 -8.48 -4.05 1.47
C ALA A 23 -7.46 -3.78 0.34
N GLY A 24 -6.67 -4.79 -0.04
CA GLY A 24 -5.72 -4.68 -1.15
C GLY A 24 -6.40 -4.44 -2.50
N LEU A 25 -7.49 -5.16 -2.77
CA LEU A 25 -8.30 -4.99 -3.98
C LEU A 25 -8.94 -3.59 -4.06
N PHE A 26 -9.45 -3.07 -2.94
CA PHE A 26 -10.00 -1.70 -2.89
C PHE A 26 -8.94 -0.64 -3.20
N LEU A 27 -7.77 -0.73 -2.58
CA LEU A 27 -6.68 0.22 -2.82
C LEU A 27 -6.21 0.16 -4.28
N GLY A 28 -6.06 -1.04 -4.84
CA GLY A 28 -5.69 -1.21 -6.25
C GLY A 28 -6.78 -0.73 -7.22
N ALA A 29 -8.05 -0.96 -6.91
CA ALA A 29 -9.15 -0.46 -7.73
C ALA A 29 -9.16 1.08 -7.77
N LEU A 30 -8.87 1.75 -6.64
CA LEU A 30 -8.71 3.20 -6.61
C LEU A 30 -7.55 3.66 -7.52
N GLU A 31 -6.39 3.01 -7.45
CA GLU A 31 -5.26 3.32 -8.33
C GLU A 31 -5.63 3.19 -9.82
N GLY A 32 -6.38 2.13 -10.18
CA GLY A 32 -6.88 1.93 -11.54
C GLY A 32 -7.89 2.99 -11.98
N ALA A 33 -8.81 3.43 -11.10
CA ALA A 33 -9.76 4.49 -11.42
C ALA A 33 -9.04 5.84 -11.62
N LEU A 34 -8.07 6.16 -10.77
CA LEU A 34 -7.24 7.36 -10.94
C LEU A 34 -6.45 7.32 -12.24
N ALA A 35 -5.97 6.16 -12.68
CA ALA A 35 -5.30 5.98 -13.96
C ALA A 35 -6.21 6.32 -15.15
N ILE A 36 -7.49 5.91 -15.12
CA ILE A 36 -8.47 6.24 -16.14
C ILE A 36 -8.82 7.74 -16.13
N GLU A 37 -8.96 8.34 -14.94
CA GLU A 37 -9.18 9.79 -14.80
C GLU A 37 -8.04 10.61 -15.42
N VAL A 38 -6.80 10.23 -15.10
CA VAL A 38 -5.60 10.90 -15.64
C VAL A 38 -5.52 10.78 -17.15
N ALA A 39 -5.82 9.61 -17.70
CA ALA A 39 -5.80 9.38 -19.15
C ALA A 39 -6.92 10.11 -19.90
N GLY A 40 -8.05 10.38 -19.23
CA GLY A 40 -9.24 11.00 -19.85
C GLY A 40 -9.30 12.53 -19.77
N ALA A 41 -8.56 13.16 -18.86
CA ALA A 41 -8.75 14.57 -18.50
C ALA A 41 -7.46 15.40 -18.63
N SER A 42 -7.36 16.17 -19.68
CA SER A 42 -6.19 17.04 -19.93
C SER A 42 -6.02 18.23 -18.97
N GLY A 43 -7.00 18.59 -18.15
CA GLY A 43 -6.92 19.72 -17.22
C GLY A 43 -7.50 19.49 -15.83
N ALA A 44 -8.47 18.58 -15.69
CA ALA A 44 -9.16 18.29 -14.43
C ALA A 44 -8.47 17.23 -13.55
N ALA A 45 -7.48 16.51 -14.09
CA ALA A 45 -6.80 15.44 -13.38
C ALA A 45 -5.99 15.94 -12.17
N LEU A 46 -5.30 17.08 -12.31
CA LEU A 46 -4.45 17.62 -11.24
C LEU A 46 -5.24 17.98 -9.95
N PRO A 47 -6.34 18.76 -10.03
CA PRO A 47 -7.13 19.04 -8.82
C PRO A 47 -7.77 17.78 -8.21
N LEU A 48 -8.20 16.83 -9.03
CA LEU A 48 -8.76 15.57 -8.53
C LEU A 48 -7.72 14.74 -7.79
N LEU A 49 -6.55 14.53 -8.39
CA LEU A 49 -5.46 13.79 -7.74
C LEU A 49 -4.95 14.52 -6.49
N GLY A 50 -4.88 15.84 -6.53
CA GLY A 50 -4.56 16.68 -5.38
C GLY A 50 -5.55 16.47 -4.23
N ALA A 51 -6.84 16.48 -4.52
CA ALA A 51 -7.88 16.24 -3.53
C ALA A 51 -7.81 14.82 -2.94
N VAL A 52 -7.66 13.78 -3.79
CA VAL A 52 -7.53 12.39 -3.34
C VAL A 52 -6.27 12.21 -2.51
N ALA A 53 -5.13 12.74 -2.95
CA ALA A 53 -3.85 12.64 -2.24
C ALA A 53 -3.91 13.35 -0.87
N ALA A 54 -4.41 14.57 -0.82
CA ALA A 54 -4.56 15.32 0.44
C ALA A 54 -5.52 14.61 1.40
N ALA A 55 -6.65 14.12 0.90
CA ALA A 55 -7.61 13.37 1.69
C ALA A 55 -7.04 12.04 2.19
N MET A 56 -6.25 11.33 1.37
CA MET A 56 -5.57 10.09 1.76
C MET A 56 -4.56 10.32 2.88
N VAL A 57 -3.77 11.40 2.79
CA VAL A 57 -2.88 11.83 3.86
C VAL A 57 -3.67 12.12 5.14
N LEU A 58 -4.75 12.90 5.05
CA LEU A 58 -5.62 13.20 6.18
C LEU A 58 -6.21 11.93 6.80
N GLY A 59 -6.68 10.99 5.98
CA GLY A 59 -7.19 9.69 6.41
C GLY A 59 -6.16 8.85 7.16
N THR A 60 -4.89 8.92 6.74
CA THR A 60 -3.78 8.24 7.41
C THR A 60 -3.54 8.82 8.81
N PHE A 61 -3.55 10.14 8.96
CA PHE A 61 -3.35 10.80 10.25
C PHE A 61 -4.53 10.62 11.20
N THR A 62 -5.77 10.70 10.70
CA THR A 62 -6.99 10.59 11.50
C THR A 62 -7.40 9.15 11.77
N GLY A 63 -7.08 8.22 10.88
CA GLY A 63 -7.51 6.82 10.95
C GLY A 63 -7.10 6.10 12.23
N ARG A 64 -5.88 6.34 12.69
CA ARG A 64 -5.36 5.67 13.89
C ARG A 64 -5.93 6.18 15.20
N PRO A 65 -5.98 7.50 15.49
CA PRO A 65 -6.64 7.99 16.70
C PRO A 65 -8.13 7.60 16.72
N LEU A 66 -8.83 7.69 15.59
CA LEU A 66 -10.21 7.23 15.48
C LEU A 66 -10.35 5.72 15.74
N ALA A 67 -9.46 4.89 15.19
CA ALA A 67 -9.48 3.45 15.46
C ALA A 67 -9.21 3.09 16.93
N ARG A 68 -8.45 3.92 17.65
CA ARG A 68 -8.24 3.74 19.09
C ARG A 68 -9.51 4.07 19.88
N TYR A 69 -10.21 5.12 19.48
CA TYR A 69 -11.42 5.59 20.16
C TYR A 69 -12.64 4.73 19.83
N LEU A 70 -12.93 4.53 18.55
CA LEU A 70 -14.14 3.83 18.07
C LEU A 70 -14.03 2.30 18.13
N GLY A 71 -12.81 1.76 18.12
CA GLY A 71 -12.54 0.34 17.87
C GLY A 71 -12.16 0.08 16.40
N ARG A 72 -11.50 -1.07 16.17
CA ARG A 72 -10.94 -1.37 14.84
C ARG A 72 -12.02 -1.78 13.85
N ARG A 73 -12.97 -2.58 14.29
CA ARG A 73 -14.11 -3.01 13.48
C ARG A 73 -14.95 -1.83 13.03
N ARG A 74 -15.34 -0.97 13.98
CA ARG A 74 -16.17 0.23 13.67
C ARG A 74 -15.43 1.16 12.71
N MET A 75 -14.13 1.34 12.89
CA MET A 75 -13.32 2.15 11.98
C MET A 75 -13.24 1.53 10.58
N GLY A 76 -13.10 0.19 10.48
CA GLY A 76 -13.18 -0.52 9.20
C GLY A 76 -14.53 -0.33 8.50
N LEU A 77 -15.63 -0.36 9.25
CA LEU A 77 -16.98 -0.10 8.73
C LEU A 77 -17.14 1.35 8.25
N LEU A 78 -16.64 2.31 9.03
CA LEU A 78 -16.69 3.73 8.68
C LEU A 78 -15.90 4.00 7.38
N THR A 79 -14.68 3.49 7.27
CA THR A 79 -13.87 3.66 6.06
C THR A 79 -14.49 2.97 4.86
N GLY A 80 -15.06 1.77 5.03
CA GLY A 80 -15.78 1.07 3.97
C GLY A 80 -17.03 1.84 3.50
N ALA A 81 -17.84 2.35 4.43
CA ALA A 81 -19.02 3.14 4.11
C ALA A 81 -18.67 4.45 3.39
N LEU A 82 -17.63 5.17 3.87
CA LEU A 82 -17.13 6.38 3.21
C LEU A 82 -16.63 6.10 1.80
N ALA A 83 -15.93 4.97 1.59
CA ALA A 83 -15.45 4.58 0.28
C ALA A 83 -16.59 4.29 -0.69
N VAL A 84 -17.64 3.57 -0.26
CA VAL A 84 -18.81 3.25 -1.09
C VAL A 84 -19.57 4.54 -1.45
N LEU A 85 -19.84 5.38 -0.47
CA LEU A 85 -20.55 6.67 -0.68
C LEU A 85 -19.74 7.58 -1.61
N GLY A 86 -18.44 7.72 -1.34
CA GLY A 86 -17.56 8.55 -2.14
C GLY A 86 -17.44 8.07 -3.58
N ALA A 87 -17.30 6.76 -3.81
CA ALA A 87 -17.24 6.20 -5.15
C ALA A 87 -18.56 6.35 -5.90
N GLY A 88 -19.71 6.19 -5.22
CA GLY A 88 -21.03 6.45 -5.80
C GLY A 88 -21.22 7.90 -6.23
N VAL A 89 -20.78 8.85 -5.41
CA VAL A 89 -20.81 10.28 -5.72
C VAL A 89 -19.87 10.62 -6.88
N ALA A 90 -18.65 10.06 -6.89
CA ALA A 90 -17.67 10.27 -7.97
C ALA A 90 -18.17 9.68 -9.31
N ALA A 91 -18.86 8.53 -9.28
CA ALA A 91 -19.43 7.89 -10.46
C ALA A 91 -20.61 8.65 -11.06
N GLY A 92 -21.51 9.17 -10.22
CA GLY A 92 -22.80 9.72 -10.66
C GLY A 92 -22.81 11.23 -10.89
N LEU A 93 -21.90 11.99 -10.27
CA LEU A 93 -21.94 13.44 -10.22
C LEU A 93 -20.60 14.03 -10.69
N GLY A 94 -20.63 14.75 -11.80
CA GLY A 94 -19.44 15.43 -12.33
C GLY A 94 -19.06 16.71 -11.57
N GLY A 95 -18.00 17.38 -12.03
CA GLY A 95 -17.55 18.67 -11.50
C GLY A 95 -17.10 18.61 -10.04
N VAL A 96 -17.42 19.65 -9.28
CA VAL A 96 -16.99 19.81 -7.88
C VAL A 96 -17.54 18.69 -6.98
N VAL A 97 -18.75 18.22 -7.24
CA VAL A 97 -19.38 17.16 -6.42
C VAL A 97 -18.67 15.83 -6.62
N GLY A 98 -18.31 15.49 -7.86
CA GLY A 98 -17.48 14.31 -8.16
C GLY A 98 -16.11 14.39 -7.48
N LEU A 99 -15.50 15.59 -7.44
CA LEU A 99 -14.24 15.85 -6.75
C LEU A 99 -14.34 15.58 -5.24
N ILE A 100 -15.45 15.99 -4.61
CA ILE A 100 -15.74 15.70 -3.18
C ILE A 100 -15.87 14.19 -2.99
N GLY A 101 -16.58 13.48 -3.89
CA GLY A 101 -16.70 12.04 -3.87
C GLY A 101 -15.35 11.32 -3.93
N ALA A 102 -14.49 11.72 -4.87
CA ALA A 102 -13.14 11.19 -4.99
C ALA A 102 -12.28 11.48 -3.74
N GLY A 103 -12.42 12.67 -3.15
CA GLY A 103 -11.79 13.02 -1.87
C GLY A 103 -12.24 12.13 -0.72
N LEU A 104 -13.53 11.80 -0.63
CA LEU A 104 -14.04 10.85 0.38
C LEU A 104 -13.44 9.45 0.21
N VAL A 105 -13.28 8.98 -1.04
CA VAL A 105 -12.59 7.71 -1.31
C VAL A 105 -11.12 7.80 -0.90
N GLY A 106 -10.44 8.91 -1.18
CA GLY A 106 -9.06 9.15 -0.72
C GLY A 106 -8.93 9.10 0.80
N LEU A 107 -9.84 9.77 1.53
CA LEU A 107 -9.90 9.74 2.99
C LEU A 107 -10.08 8.32 3.52
N ALA A 108 -11.00 7.57 2.92
CA ALA A 108 -11.25 6.18 3.24
C ALA A 108 -10.02 5.31 2.97
N ALA A 109 -9.36 5.47 1.83
CA ALA A 109 -8.15 4.74 1.46
C ALA A 109 -7.01 4.98 2.45
N GLY A 110 -6.78 6.24 2.86
CA GLY A 110 -5.83 6.57 3.92
C GLY A 110 -6.15 5.88 5.24
N GLY A 111 -7.43 5.83 5.62
CA GLY A 111 -7.90 5.08 6.78
C GLY A 111 -7.64 3.57 6.66
N VAL A 112 -7.95 2.97 5.51
CA VAL A 112 -7.71 1.53 5.24
C VAL A 112 -6.23 1.18 5.33
N LEU A 113 -5.33 2.02 4.78
CA LEU A 113 -3.88 1.81 4.85
C LEU A 113 -3.35 1.69 6.28
N VAL A 114 -4.01 2.34 7.25
CA VAL A 114 -3.63 2.28 8.67
C VAL A 114 -4.38 1.18 9.42
N VAL A 115 -5.68 1.07 9.18
CA VAL A 115 -6.56 0.19 9.98
C VAL A 115 -6.42 -1.27 9.55
N ALA A 116 -6.33 -1.56 8.24
CA ALA A 116 -6.28 -2.94 7.78
C ALA A 116 -5.01 -3.69 8.27
N PRO A 117 -3.79 -3.12 8.21
CA PRO A 117 -2.62 -3.77 8.83
C PRO A 117 -2.76 -3.99 10.33
N LEU A 118 -3.36 -3.02 11.03
CA LEU A 118 -3.57 -3.09 12.47
C LEU A 118 -4.54 -4.22 12.83
N VAL A 119 -5.68 -4.32 12.14
CA VAL A 119 -6.66 -5.39 12.28
C VAL A 119 -6.02 -6.76 12.01
N CYS A 120 -5.29 -6.88 10.90
CA CYS A 120 -4.60 -8.12 10.55
C CYS A 120 -3.57 -8.53 11.60
N HIS A 121 -2.86 -7.58 12.19
CA HIS A 121 -1.87 -7.85 13.23
C HIS A 121 -2.52 -8.27 14.56
N GLU A 122 -3.57 -7.56 15.00
CA GLU A 122 -4.22 -7.77 16.29
C GLU A 122 -5.13 -9.01 16.30
N LEU A 123 -5.71 -9.41 15.16
CA LEU A 123 -6.58 -10.59 15.02
C LEU A 123 -5.81 -11.84 14.59
N SER A 124 -4.54 -11.74 14.20
CA SER A 124 -3.74 -12.90 13.81
C SER A 124 -2.97 -13.45 15.00
N LEU A 125 -2.92 -14.77 15.13
CA LEU A 125 -2.00 -15.44 16.05
C LEU A 125 -0.55 -15.25 15.57
N ARG A 126 0.42 -15.43 16.49
CA ARG A 126 1.85 -15.34 16.15
C ARG A 126 2.18 -16.23 14.95
N GLY A 127 2.60 -15.65 13.85
CA GLY A 127 2.95 -16.37 12.61
C GLY A 127 2.31 -15.84 11.32
N HIS A 128 1.25 -15.04 11.40
CA HIS A 128 0.53 -14.56 10.20
C HIS A 128 0.98 -13.17 9.70
N LYS A 129 2.25 -12.83 9.89
CA LYS A 129 2.82 -11.52 9.49
C LYS A 129 2.74 -11.22 7.98
N ARG A 130 2.36 -12.24 7.17
CA ARG A 130 2.37 -12.17 5.69
C ARG A 130 1.07 -11.70 5.05
N LEU A 131 -0.03 -11.59 5.82
CA LEU A 131 -1.36 -11.27 5.27
C LEU A 131 -1.40 -9.93 4.54
N MET A 132 -0.90 -8.86 5.16
CA MET A 132 -0.92 -7.55 4.53
C MET A 132 0.02 -7.41 3.31
N PRO A 133 1.28 -7.90 3.36
CA PRO A 133 2.09 -7.95 2.14
C PRO A 133 1.44 -8.71 0.98
N GLN A 134 0.77 -9.84 1.25
CA GLN A 134 0.02 -10.59 0.25
C GLN A 134 -1.16 -9.78 -0.31
N ALA A 135 -1.90 -9.10 0.57
CA ALA A 135 -3.02 -8.25 0.19
C ALA A 135 -2.58 -7.08 -0.70
N MET A 136 -1.49 -6.41 -0.35
CA MET A 136 -0.92 -5.32 -1.14
C MET A 136 -0.40 -5.79 -2.50
N ALA A 137 0.10 -7.02 -2.60
CA ALA A 137 0.52 -7.61 -3.87
C ALA A 137 -0.64 -7.79 -4.88
N LEU A 138 -1.90 -7.83 -4.42
CA LEU A 138 -3.09 -7.88 -5.28
C LEU A 138 -3.48 -6.51 -5.86
N GLY A 139 -2.97 -5.41 -5.31
CA GLY A 139 -3.29 -4.05 -5.75
C GLY A 139 -3.08 -3.84 -7.26
N PRO A 140 -1.89 -4.10 -7.83
CA PRO A 140 -1.65 -3.96 -9.27
C PRO A 140 -2.60 -4.79 -10.14
N ALA A 141 -2.98 -6.01 -9.69
CA ALA A 141 -3.96 -6.82 -10.42
C ALA A 141 -5.34 -6.15 -10.45
N ALA A 142 -5.80 -5.63 -9.31
CA ALA A 142 -7.08 -4.92 -9.23
C ALA A 142 -7.06 -3.65 -10.09
N ALA A 143 -5.97 -2.87 -10.05
CA ALA A 143 -5.80 -1.70 -10.91
C ALA A 143 -5.86 -2.09 -12.39
N GLY A 144 -5.16 -3.13 -12.80
CA GLY A 144 -5.19 -3.66 -14.16
C GLY A 144 -6.58 -4.06 -14.62
N VAL A 145 -7.35 -4.75 -13.78
CA VAL A 145 -8.74 -5.14 -14.09
C VAL A 145 -9.63 -3.91 -14.27
N VAL A 146 -9.52 -2.89 -13.42
CA VAL A 146 -10.29 -1.65 -13.54
C VAL A 146 -9.93 -0.92 -14.83
N VAL A 147 -8.64 -0.78 -15.15
CA VAL A 147 -8.18 -0.13 -16.37
C VAL A 147 -8.68 -0.88 -17.60
N LEU A 148 -8.56 -2.21 -17.63
CA LEU A 148 -9.10 -3.03 -18.74
C LEU A 148 -10.61 -2.85 -18.92
N ALA A 149 -11.37 -3.03 -17.84
CA ALA A 149 -12.84 -2.95 -17.90
C ALA A 149 -13.32 -1.56 -18.35
N ALA A 150 -12.73 -0.50 -17.78
CA ALA A 150 -13.13 0.85 -18.09
C ALA A 150 -12.68 1.32 -19.48
N TRP A 151 -11.52 0.86 -19.96
CA TRP A 151 -10.99 1.31 -21.25
C TRP A 151 -11.82 0.87 -22.44
N TRP A 152 -12.33 -0.38 -22.41
CA TRP A 152 -13.13 -0.94 -23.51
C TRP A 152 -14.63 -0.69 -23.38
N SER A 153 -15.11 -0.14 -22.28
CA SER A 153 -16.55 0.00 -22.02
C SER A 153 -16.90 1.46 -21.74
N PRO A 154 -17.43 2.21 -22.70
CA PRO A 154 -17.98 3.53 -22.40
C PRO A 154 -19.26 3.41 -21.55
N PRO A 155 -19.50 4.27 -20.56
CA PRO A 155 -18.68 5.40 -20.13
C PRO A 155 -17.56 4.99 -19.15
N ARG A 156 -16.32 5.25 -19.55
CA ARG A 156 -15.11 4.78 -18.83
C ARG A 156 -15.05 5.15 -17.34
N LEU A 157 -15.34 6.41 -17.04
CA LEU A 157 -15.25 6.93 -15.65
C LEU A 157 -16.31 6.29 -14.75
N LEU A 158 -17.53 6.14 -15.23
CA LEU A 158 -18.60 5.48 -14.48
C LEU A 158 -18.20 4.05 -14.11
N ILE A 159 -17.64 3.30 -15.06
CA ILE A 159 -17.23 1.90 -14.84
C ILE A 159 -16.06 1.85 -13.87
N ALA A 160 -15.06 2.71 -14.02
CA ALA A 160 -13.93 2.78 -13.11
C ALA A 160 -14.38 3.02 -11.65
N TRP A 161 -15.19 4.03 -11.42
CA TRP A 161 -15.71 4.34 -10.08
C TRP A 161 -16.71 3.30 -9.56
N ALA A 162 -17.51 2.68 -10.42
CA ALA A 162 -18.38 1.56 -10.05
C ALA A 162 -17.57 0.35 -9.56
N MET A 163 -16.44 0.06 -10.18
CA MET A 163 -15.54 -1.00 -9.71
C MET A 163 -14.88 -0.67 -8.38
N VAL A 164 -14.53 0.61 -8.14
CA VAL A 164 -14.08 1.07 -6.80
C VAL A 164 -15.19 0.86 -5.78
N ALA A 165 -16.43 1.22 -6.10
CA ALA A 165 -17.57 1.01 -5.21
C ALA A 165 -17.80 -0.47 -4.90
N LEU A 166 -17.68 -1.35 -5.90
CA LEU A 166 -17.79 -2.81 -5.72
C LEU A 166 -16.68 -3.35 -4.80
N ALA A 167 -15.44 -2.94 -5.01
CA ALA A 167 -14.32 -3.32 -4.16
C ALA A 167 -14.47 -2.77 -2.72
N ALA A 168 -14.96 -1.55 -2.57
CA ALA A 168 -15.29 -0.95 -1.27
C ALA A 168 -16.44 -1.68 -0.56
N LEU A 169 -17.47 -2.11 -1.29
CA LEU A 169 -18.55 -2.96 -0.76
C LEU A 169 -18.02 -4.32 -0.29
N ALA A 170 -17.14 -4.94 -1.05
CA ALA A 170 -16.50 -6.19 -0.63
C ALA A 170 -15.67 -5.99 0.66
N TYR A 171 -14.92 -4.89 0.76
CA TYR A 171 -14.18 -4.54 1.97
C TYR A 171 -15.13 -4.31 3.17
N LEU A 172 -16.19 -3.55 2.98
CA LEU A 172 -17.21 -3.27 3.99
C LEU A 172 -17.88 -4.58 4.48
N ALA A 173 -18.27 -5.45 3.55
CA ALA A 173 -18.86 -6.76 3.88
C ALA A 173 -17.88 -7.65 4.68
N CYS A 174 -16.61 -7.67 4.29
CA CYS A 174 -15.57 -8.39 5.05
C CYS A 174 -15.37 -7.79 6.45
N ALA A 175 -15.39 -6.47 6.59
CA ALA A 175 -15.31 -5.80 7.90
C ALA A 175 -16.50 -6.11 8.82
N LEU A 176 -17.70 -6.30 8.26
CA LEU A 176 -18.88 -6.73 9.01
C LEU A 176 -18.72 -8.14 9.60
N LEU A 177 -18.03 -9.03 8.89
CA LEU A 177 -17.81 -10.44 9.31
C LEU A 177 -16.73 -10.61 10.38
N LEU A 178 -15.92 -9.58 10.64
CA LEU A 178 -14.87 -9.64 11.65
C LEU A 178 -15.42 -9.29 13.05
N PRO A 179 -14.92 -9.93 14.10
CA PRO A 179 -15.12 -9.46 15.46
C PRO A 179 -14.30 -8.19 15.74
N GLU A 180 -14.55 -7.56 16.89
CA GLU A 180 -13.70 -6.45 17.34
C GLU A 180 -12.31 -6.96 17.75
N SER A 181 -11.34 -6.06 17.77
CA SER A 181 -9.96 -6.39 18.15
C SER A 181 -9.87 -6.87 19.60
N PRO A 182 -9.29 -8.06 19.87
CA PRO A 182 -9.08 -8.54 21.23
C PRO A 182 -8.19 -7.60 22.05
N VAL A 183 -7.13 -7.05 21.44
CA VAL A 183 -6.22 -6.09 22.10
C VAL A 183 -6.97 -4.83 22.52
N TRP A 184 -7.88 -4.35 21.66
CA TRP A 184 -8.69 -3.18 21.98
C TRP A 184 -9.70 -3.47 23.09
N LEU A 185 -10.35 -4.65 23.09
CA LEU A 185 -11.30 -5.07 24.11
C LEU A 185 -10.63 -5.22 25.47
N VAL A 186 -9.46 -5.86 25.55
CA VAL A 186 -8.68 -5.95 26.79
C VAL A 186 -8.35 -4.57 27.36
N ARG A 187 -7.96 -3.61 26.52
CA ARG A 187 -7.71 -2.23 26.95
C ARG A 187 -8.94 -1.50 27.50
N GLN A 188 -10.12 -1.96 27.12
CA GLN A 188 -11.39 -1.43 27.65
C GLN A 188 -11.87 -2.22 28.90
N GLY A 189 -11.08 -3.16 29.41
CA GLY A 189 -11.45 -4.03 30.53
C GLY A 189 -12.50 -5.09 30.16
N ARG A 190 -12.70 -5.38 28.86
CA ARG A 190 -13.73 -6.29 28.33
C ARG A 190 -13.13 -7.65 27.97
N ASP A 191 -12.46 -8.30 28.92
CA ASP A 191 -11.69 -9.53 28.71
C ASP A 191 -12.54 -10.71 28.22
N VAL A 192 -13.78 -10.84 28.70
CA VAL A 192 -14.70 -11.90 28.27
C VAL A 192 -15.00 -11.78 26.77
N GLU A 193 -15.25 -10.58 26.29
CA GLU A 193 -15.51 -10.34 24.89
C GLU A 193 -14.25 -10.48 24.02
N ALA A 194 -13.08 -10.17 24.58
CA ALA A 194 -11.79 -10.41 23.91
C ALA A 194 -11.55 -11.90 23.69
N PHE A 195 -11.81 -12.72 24.72
CA PHE A 195 -11.75 -14.18 24.59
C PHE A 195 -12.74 -14.71 23.56
N GLU A 196 -13.98 -14.20 23.57
CA GLU A 196 -15.03 -14.61 22.64
C GLU A 196 -14.67 -14.24 21.18
N ALA A 197 -14.04 -13.07 20.97
CA ALA A 197 -13.54 -12.65 19.66
C ALA A 197 -12.46 -13.62 19.14
N LEU A 198 -11.50 -14.00 19.98
CA LEU A 198 -10.47 -14.98 19.65
C LEU A 198 -11.08 -16.36 19.37
N ARG A 199 -12.05 -16.81 20.22
CA ARG A 199 -12.72 -18.09 20.07
C ARG A 199 -13.46 -18.22 18.73
N ARG A 200 -14.14 -17.15 18.30
CA ARG A 200 -14.86 -17.12 17.01
C ARG A 200 -13.95 -17.23 15.79
N LEU A 201 -12.71 -16.81 15.92
CA LEU A 201 -11.75 -16.81 14.80
C LEU A 201 -10.87 -18.07 14.80
N HIS A 202 -10.42 -18.50 15.97
CA HIS A 202 -9.36 -19.50 16.10
C HIS A 202 -9.78 -20.79 16.81
N GLY A 203 -10.96 -20.79 17.44
CA GLY A 203 -11.41 -21.91 18.28
C GLY A 203 -11.04 -21.73 19.76
N THR A 204 -11.56 -22.62 20.62
CA THR A 204 -11.48 -22.45 22.07
C THR A 204 -10.06 -22.68 22.61
N LEU A 205 -9.35 -23.68 22.06
CA LEU A 205 -8.02 -24.06 22.55
C LEU A 205 -6.99 -22.96 22.26
N GLU A 206 -6.97 -22.49 21.02
CA GLU A 206 -6.07 -21.41 20.61
C GLU A 206 -6.40 -20.09 21.32
N ALA A 207 -7.70 -19.82 21.55
CA ALA A 207 -8.14 -18.60 22.25
C ALA A 207 -7.67 -18.59 23.71
N SER A 208 -7.68 -19.74 24.41
CA SER A 208 -7.25 -19.84 25.82
C SER A 208 -5.74 -19.51 25.96
N VAL A 209 -4.93 -19.91 25.00
CA VAL A 209 -3.50 -19.58 24.98
C VAL A 209 -3.25 -18.15 24.51
N ALA A 210 -4.04 -17.68 23.54
CA ALA A 210 -3.86 -16.37 22.93
C ALA A 210 -4.28 -15.21 23.84
N ILE A 211 -5.23 -15.41 24.74
CA ILE A 211 -5.74 -14.32 25.61
C ILE A 211 -4.65 -13.77 26.54
N ASP A 212 -3.80 -14.63 27.09
CA ASP A 212 -2.72 -14.21 27.99
C ASP A 212 -1.67 -13.40 27.22
N TRP A 213 -1.34 -13.82 25.99
CA TRP A 213 -0.48 -13.04 25.11
C TRP A 213 -1.12 -11.70 24.71
N THR A 214 -2.43 -11.69 24.48
CA THR A 214 -3.17 -10.47 24.14
C THR A 214 -3.15 -9.45 25.30
N ARG A 215 -3.25 -9.93 26.54
CA ARG A 215 -3.11 -9.08 27.73
C ARG A 215 -1.70 -8.48 27.82
N LEU A 216 -0.68 -9.33 27.69
CA LEU A 216 0.71 -8.88 27.70
C LEU A 216 1.00 -7.86 26.56
N ASP A 217 0.51 -8.11 25.35
CA ASP A 217 0.64 -7.18 24.22
C ASP A 217 -0.12 -5.87 24.51
N ALA A 218 -1.28 -5.92 25.16
CA ALA A 218 -2.05 -4.72 25.52
C ALA A 218 -1.31 -3.87 26.58
N GLU A 219 -0.70 -4.49 27.57
CA GLU A 219 0.13 -3.85 28.61
C GLU A 219 1.38 -3.22 28.00
N MET A 220 2.15 -4.00 27.24
CA MET A 220 3.33 -3.48 26.54
C MET A 220 3.00 -2.30 25.61
N MET A 221 1.88 -2.36 24.90
CA MET A 221 1.45 -1.25 24.06
C MET A 221 0.94 -0.05 24.87
N ALA A 222 0.43 -0.24 26.08
CA ALA A 222 0.07 0.86 26.98
C ALA A 222 1.33 1.59 27.50
N GLU A 223 2.35 0.84 27.88
CA GLU A 223 3.67 1.39 28.26
C GLU A 223 4.34 2.12 27.08
N GLN A 224 4.28 1.53 25.88
CA GLN A 224 4.81 2.14 24.63
C GLN A 224 4.10 3.43 24.22
N GLN A 225 2.86 3.66 24.67
CA GLN A 225 2.16 4.94 24.43
C GLN A 225 2.75 6.10 25.24
N ALA A 226 3.49 5.79 26.26
CA ALA A 226 4.20 6.77 27.10
C ALA A 226 5.51 7.30 26.49
N MET A 227 5.87 6.89 25.24
CA MET A 227 7.05 7.46 24.59
C MET A 227 6.92 8.98 24.49
N SER A 228 7.71 9.65 25.30
CA SER A 228 7.71 11.11 25.34
C SER A 228 8.25 11.70 24.03
N PRO A 229 7.68 12.79 23.51
CA PRO A 229 8.30 13.55 22.41
C PRO A 229 9.76 13.93 22.69
N ALA A 230 10.17 13.95 23.96
CA ALA A 230 11.55 14.17 24.36
C ALA A 230 12.50 13.05 23.93
N GLU A 231 12.05 11.79 23.87
CA GLU A 231 12.86 10.66 23.42
C GLU A 231 13.21 10.71 21.93
N LEU A 232 12.33 11.30 21.11
CA LEU A 232 12.61 11.57 19.69
C LEU A 232 13.68 12.67 19.49
N ARG A 233 14.08 13.38 20.55
CA ARG A 233 15.20 14.32 20.48
C ARG A 233 16.55 13.61 20.53
N VAL A 234 16.60 12.37 21.03
CA VAL A 234 17.81 11.54 21.01
C VAL A 234 18.11 11.16 19.55
N PRO A 235 19.29 11.51 19.01
CA PRO A 235 19.59 11.32 17.58
C PRO A 235 19.50 9.86 17.13
N GLU A 236 19.93 8.91 17.97
CA GLU A 236 19.92 7.47 17.67
C GLU A 236 18.50 6.93 17.58
N VAL A 237 17.63 7.33 18.52
CA VAL A 237 16.20 6.96 18.52
C VAL A 237 15.50 7.51 17.28
N ARG A 238 15.74 8.79 16.99
CA ARG A 238 15.18 9.43 15.79
C ARG A 238 15.66 8.77 14.51
N ALA A 239 16.97 8.47 14.40
CA ALA A 239 17.53 7.79 13.24
C ALA A 239 16.91 6.41 13.05
N ALA A 240 16.75 5.62 14.10
CA ALA A 240 16.14 4.31 14.07
C ALA A 240 14.67 4.37 13.60
N VAL A 241 13.88 5.27 14.17
CA VAL A 241 12.46 5.44 13.80
C VAL A 241 12.30 5.90 12.35
N LEU A 242 13.14 6.84 11.89
CA LEU A 242 13.04 7.39 10.54
C LEU A 242 13.64 6.51 9.45
N THR A 243 14.49 5.54 9.79
CA THR A 243 15.14 4.68 8.78
C THR A 243 14.12 3.99 7.87
N GLY A 244 13.06 3.42 8.43
CA GLY A 244 12.00 2.79 7.64
C GLY A 244 11.27 3.77 6.72
N ALA A 245 10.96 4.97 7.21
CA ALA A 245 10.34 6.02 6.41
C ALA A 245 11.25 6.48 5.25
N VAL A 246 12.53 6.71 5.54
CA VAL A 246 13.53 7.11 4.52
C VAL A 246 13.68 6.04 3.43
N LEU A 247 13.72 4.76 3.81
CA LEU A 247 13.78 3.66 2.85
C LEU A 247 12.54 3.62 1.95
N ILE A 248 11.34 3.78 2.51
CA ILE A 248 10.11 3.79 1.72
C ILE A 248 10.04 5.03 0.80
N ILE A 249 10.41 6.20 1.29
CA ILE A 249 10.48 7.42 0.48
C ILE A 249 11.45 7.24 -0.68
N ALA A 250 12.66 6.72 -0.42
CA ALA A 250 13.65 6.46 -1.46
C ALA A 250 13.14 5.48 -2.53
N GLN A 251 12.29 4.53 -2.16
CA GLN A 251 11.73 3.56 -3.09
C GLN A 251 10.56 4.09 -3.91
N GLU A 252 9.75 4.98 -3.36
CA GLU A 252 8.66 5.62 -4.11
C GLU A 252 9.18 6.73 -5.06
N ALA A 253 10.33 7.34 -4.76
CA ALA A 253 10.89 8.46 -5.53
C ALA A 253 11.07 8.17 -7.03
N PRO A 254 11.53 6.98 -7.49
CA PRO A 254 11.66 6.68 -8.93
C PRO A 254 10.34 6.28 -9.60
N LEU A 255 9.31 7.10 -9.48
CA LEU A 255 7.92 6.91 -9.89
C LEU A 255 7.13 5.89 -9.05
N GLY A 256 7.74 4.88 -8.43
CA GLY A 256 7.07 3.94 -7.55
C GLY A 256 5.70 3.46 -8.04
N ALA A 257 4.70 3.53 -7.17
CA ALA A 257 3.31 3.25 -7.52
C ALA A 257 2.68 4.31 -8.47
N ALA A 258 3.26 5.51 -8.57
CA ALA A 258 2.79 6.52 -9.52
C ALA A 258 2.91 6.05 -10.99
N ALA A 259 3.86 5.16 -11.29
CA ALA A 259 3.99 4.55 -12.62
C ALA A 259 2.70 3.84 -13.06
N LEU A 260 1.97 3.23 -12.13
CA LEU A 260 0.69 2.56 -12.37
C LEU A 260 -0.39 3.53 -12.84
N VAL A 261 -0.48 4.69 -12.17
CA VAL A 261 -1.47 5.72 -12.48
C VAL A 261 -1.11 6.47 -13.78
N LEU A 262 0.17 6.67 -14.04
CA LEU A 262 0.64 7.44 -15.21
C LEU A 262 0.75 6.60 -16.49
N ALA A 263 0.81 5.27 -16.40
CA ALA A 263 1.00 4.41 -17.56
C ALA A 263 -0.05 4.60 -18.67
N PRO A 264 -1.37 4.71 -18.40
CA PRO A 264 -2.35 4.99 -19.44
C PRO A 264 -2.18 6.37 -20.09
N LEU A 265 -1.82 7.41 -19.32
CA LEU A 265 -1.54 8.74 -19.85
C LEU A 265 -0.36 8.69 -20.82
N ILE A 266 0.74 8.08 -20.41
CA ILE A 266 1.94 7.94 -21.25
C ILE A 266 1.62 7.13 -22.51
N ALA A 267 0.83 6.05 -22.38
CA ALA A 267 0.40 5.24 -23.52
C ALA A 267 -0.46 6.03 -24.53
N THR A 268 -1.34 6.93 -24.05
CA THR A 268 -2.14 7.80 -24.91
C THR A 268 -1.28 8.82 -25.66
N GLU A 269 -0.32 9.44 -24.97
CA GLU A 269 0.60 10.40 -25.58
C GLU A 269 1.50 9.76 -26.65
N LEU A 270 1.89 8.48 -26.45
CA LEU A 270 2.69 7.72 -27.41
C LEU A 270 1.89 7.11 -28.57
N GLY A 271 0.57 7.30 -28.61
CA GLY A 271 -0.30 6.78 -29.68
C GLY A 271 -0.52 5.26 -29.66
N LEU A 272 -0.14 4.57 -28.57
CA LEU A 272 -0.27 3.11 -28.41
C LEU A 272 -1.41 2.70 -27.47
N ALA A 273 -2.37 3.59 -27.25
CA ALA A 273 -3.29 3.52 -26.13
C ALA A 273 -3.99 2.16 -25.93
N SER A 274 -4.59 1.56 -26.95
CA SER A 274 -5.40 0.36 -26.78
C SER A 274 -4.56 -0.91 -26.49
N VAL A 275 -3.57 -1.18 -27.32
CA VAL A 275 -2.71 -2.38 -27.18
C VAL A 275 -1.80 -2.26 -25.97
N ALA A 276 -1.20 -1.10 -25.76
CA ALA A 276 -0.31 -0.84 -24.63
C ALA A 276 -1.02 -0.98 -23.29
N ILE A 277 -2.25 -0.50 -23.17
CA ILE A 277 -3.06 -0.63 -21.96
C ILE A 277 -3.42 -2.08 -21.68
N ALA A 278 -3.79 -2.85 -22.73
CA ALA A 278 -4.08 -4.27 -22.58
C ALA A 278 -2.85 -5.05 -22.08
N VAL A 279 -1.69 -4.82 -22.72
CA VAL A 279 -0.43 -5.48 -22.33
C VAL A 279 -0.01 -5.07 -20.92
N SER A 280 -0.07 -3.78 -20.58
CA SER A 280 0.26 -3.29 -19.26
C SER A 280 -0.62 -3.92 -18.18
N ALA A 281 -1.93 -3.94 -18.38
CA ALA A 281 -2.86 -4.54 -17.42
C ALA A 281 -2.67 -6.06 -17.28
N ALA A 282 -2.42 -6.78 -18.36
CA ALA A 282 -2.14 -8.22 -18.33
C ALA A 282 -0.81 -8.51 -17.60
N THR A 283 0.22 -7.70 -17.84
CA THR A 283 1.51 -7.84 -17.14
C THR A 283 1.39 -7.50 -15.66
N TRP A 284 0.61 -6.49 -15.27
CA TRP A 284 0.35 -6.17 -13.86
C TRP A 284 -0.36 -7.30 -13.15
N PHE A 285 -1.31 -7.95 -13.81
CA PHE A 285 -1.96 -9.14 -13.28
C PHE A 285 -0.96 -10.29 -13.06
N GLY A 286 -0.13 -10.60 -14.05
CA GLY A 286 0.93 -11.60 -13.95
C GLY A 286 1.95 -11.28 -12.84
N LEU A 287 2.35 -10.01 -12.72
CA LEU A 287 3.25 -9.54 -11.68
C LEU A 287 2.64 -9.65 -10.27
N ALA A 288 1.35 -9.36 -10.12
CA ALA A 288 0.67 -9.52 -8.83
C ALA A 288 0.63 -10.99 -8.40
N LEU A 289 0.38 -11.92 -9.34
CA LEU A 289 0.45 -13.36 -9.07
C LEU A 289 1.87 -13.80 -8.70
N LEU A 290 2.87 -13.30 -9.40
CA LEU A 290 4.28 -13.57 -9.09
C LEU A 290 4.67 -13.00 -7.71
N ALA A 291 4.24 -11.78 -7.39
CA ALA A 291 4.44 -11.17 -6.09
C ALA A 291 3.82 -12.02 -4.97
N LEU A 292 2.59 -12.48 -5.17
CA LEU A 292 1.91 -13.34 -4.22
C LEU A 292 2.70 -14.64 -3.98
N ALA A 293 3.21 -15.27 -5.04
CA ALA A 293 4.02 -16.49 -4.95
C ALA A 293 5.36 -16.25 -4.24
N LEU A 294 6.03 -15.13 -4.53
CA LEU A 294 7.32 -14.80 -3.93
C LEU A 294 7.22 -14.38 -2.46
N VAL A 295 6.19 -13.61 -2.09
CA VAL A 295 5.96 -13.22 -0.68
C VAL A 295 5.80 -14.45 0.21
N THR A 296 5.27 -15.56 -0.31
CA THR A 296 5.10 -16.78 0.47
C THR A 296 6.40 -17.56 0.69
N ARG A 297 7.38 -17.44 -0.19
CA ARG A 297 8.57 -18.31 -0.20
C ARG A 297 9.86 -17.69 0.35
N VAL A 298 10.02 -16.37 0.38
CA VAL A 298 11.35 -15.75 0.53
C VAL A 298 11.41 -14.71 1.65
N GLU A 299 11.06 -15.09 2.89
CA GLU A 299 11.24 -14.20 4.06
C GLU A 299 12.72 -14.01 4.45
N GLN A 300 13.55 -15.01 4.21
CA GLN A 300 14.95 -15.04 4.63
C GLN A 300 15.87 -14.07 3.87
N LEU A 301 15.44 -13.54 2.73
CA LEU A 301 16.25 -12.70 1.83
C LEU A 301 15.74 -11.25 1.74
N ARG A 302 15.22 -10.67 2.84
CA ARG A 302 14.63 -9.31 2.83
C ARG A 302 15.60 -8.24 2.30
N PHE A 303 16.86 -8.33 2.72
CA PHE A 303 17.91 -7.43 2.26
C PHE A 303 18.18 -7.54 0.77
N LEU A 304 18.38 -8.78 0.27
CA LEU A 304 18.60 -9.03 -1.14
C LEU A 304 17.46 -8.49 -2.01
N ARG A 305 16.22 -8.55 -1.52
CA ARG A 305 15.06 -8.01 -2.23
C ARG A 305 15.09 -6.50 -2.34
N VAL A 306 15.46 -5.78 -1.27
CA VAL A 306 15.55 -4.31 -1.32
C VAL A 306 16.64 -3.91 -2.31
N VAL A 307 17.82 -4.54 -2.25
CA VAL A 307 18.91 -4.27 -3.20
C VAL A 307 18.53 -4.65 -4.63
N LEU A 308 17.96 -5.84 -4.83
CA LEU A 308 17.51 -6.27 -6.15
C LEU A 308 16.42 -5.35 -6.70
N GLY A 309 15.45 -4.95 -5.86
CA GLY A 309 14.39 -4.02 -6.25
C GLY A 309 14.93 -2.65 -6.66
N THR A 310 15.91 -2.10 -5.94
CA THR A 310 16.55 -0.84 -6.33
C THR A 310 17.34 -0.95 -7.63
N VAL A 311 18.09 -2.04 -7.83
CA VAL A 311 18.81 -2.30 -9.09
C VAL A 311 17.82 -2.43 -10.25
N VAL A 312 16.74 -3.19 -10.08
CA VAL A 312 15.71 -3.35 -11.11
C VAL A 312 15.01 -2.01 -11.41
N ALA A 313 14.78 -1.16 -10.39
CA ALA A 313 14.23 0.18 -10.61
C ALA A 313 15.17 1.08 -11.44
N VAL A 314 16.49 1.03 -11.16
CA VAL A 314 17.49 1.76 -11.98
C VAL A 314 17.50 1.26 -13.42
N LEU A 315 17.49 -0.06 -13.62
CA LEU A 315 17.40 -0.64 -14.97
C LEU A 315 16.13 -0.19 -15.70
N GLY A 316 14.96 -0.24 -15.02
CA GLY A 316 13.71 0.27 -15.58
C GLY A 316 13.80 1.73 -15.97
N ALA A 317 14.33 2.59 -15.10
CA ALA A 317 14.52 4.02 -15.40
C ALA A 317 15.51 4.27 -16.53
N THR A 318 16.58 3.46 -16.63
CA THR A 318 17.54 3.54 -17.76
C THR A 318 16.85 3.20 -19.08
N PHE A 319 16.01 2.18 -19.11
CA PHE A 319 15.24 1.81 -20.28
C PHE A 319 14.20 2.89 -20.66
N LEU A 320 13.61 3.63 -19.69
CA LEU A 320 12.76 4.78 -20.00
C LEU A 320 13.51 5.82 -20.84
N VAL A 321 14.71 6.21 -20.39
CA VAL A 321 15.55 7.17 -21.11
C VAL A 321 15.97 6.62 -22.49
N THR A 322 16.33 5.33 -22.56
CA THR A 322 16.69 4.67 -23.84
C THR A 322 15.52 4.66 -24.82
N GLY A 323 14.29 4.36 -24.35
CA GLY A 323 13.09 4.38 -25.18
C GLY A 323 12.84 5.75 -25.83
N MET A 324 13.17 6.83 -25.13
CA MET A 324 13.09 8.18 -25.70
C MET A 324 14.11 8.43 -26.79
N THR A 325 15.34 7.93 -26.63
CA THR A 325 16.40 8.14 -27.64
C THR A 325 16.18 7.30 -28.90
N VAL A 326 15.60 6.10 -28.77
CA VAL A 326 15.27 5.23 -29.91
C VAL A 326 14.13 5.80 -30.75
N GLY A 327 13.13 6.40 -30.10
CA GLY A 327 11.95 6.99 -30.77
C GLY A 327 11.07 5.98 -31.50
N GLY A 328 10.00 6.45 -32.13
CA GLY A 328 9.08 5.64 -32.92
C GLY A 328 8.40 4.53 -32.12
N VAL A 329 7.88 3.51 -32.82
CA VAL A 329 7.15 2.40 -32.22
C VAL A 329 8.04 1.56 -31.29
N GLY A 330 9.30 1.35 -31.64
CA GLY A 330 10.28 0.62 -30.80
C GLY A 330 10.56 1.33 -29.50
N GLY A 331 10.74 2.66 -29.53
CA GLY A 331 10.90 3.48 -28.33
C GLY A 331 9.68 3.45 -27.41
N ALA A 332 8.47 3.55 -27.97
CA ALA A 332 7.23 3.49 -27.22
C ALA A 332 7.07 2.14 -26.48
N TRP A 333 7.35 1.02 -27.12
CA TRP A 333 7.35 -0.29 -26.47
C TRP A 333 8.41 -0.41 -25.36
N THR A 334 9.60 0.13 -25.59
CA THR A 334 10.65 0.19 -24.58
C THR A 334 10.18 0.92 -23.34
N ILE A 335 9.48 2.05 -23.49
CA ILE A 335 8.92 2.84 -22.38
C ILE A 335 7.86 2.03 -21.62
N ILE A 336 6.94 1.35 -22.30
CA ILE A 336 5.90 0.53 -21.66
C ILE A 336 6.52 -0.63 -20.86
N ILE A 337 7.50 -1.32 -21.43
CA ILE A 337 8.23 -2.40 -20.74
C ILE A 337 8.92 -1.83 -19.50
N SER A 338 9.52 -0.64 -19.60
CA SER A 338 10.20 0.02 -18.49
C SER A 338 9.26 0.38 -17.35
N LEU A 339 8.08 0.95 -17.65
CA LEU A 339 7.06 1.23 -16.65
C LEU A 339 6.60 -0.07 -15.95
N THR A 340 6.45 -1.15 -16.72
CA THR A 340 6.11 -2.47 -16.17
C THR A 340 7.20 -2.97 -15.22
N ILE A 341 8.47 -2.82 -15.57
CA ILE A 341 9.62 -3.18 -14.72
C ILE A 341 9.63 -2.35 -13.44
N LEU A 342 9.35 -1.05 -13.51
CA LEU A 342 9.26 -0.17 -12.34
C LEU A 342 8.12 -0.60 -11.40
N VAL A 343 6.93 -0.85 -11.92
CA VAL A 343 5.80 -1.36 -11.13
C VAL A 343 6.14 -2.72 -10.50
N ALA A 344 6.80 -3.60 -11.24
CA ALA A 344 7.23 -4.90 -10.74
C ALA A 344 8.22 -4.77 -9.59
N SER A 345 9.25 -3.94 -9.75
CA SER A 345 10.26 -3.73 -8.72
C SER A 345 9.63 -3.26 -7.41
N GLN A 346 8.71 -2.32 -7.49
CA GLN A 346 8.02 -1.76 -6.33
C GLN A 346 7.06 -2.75 -5.67
N SER A 347 6.14 -3.32 -6.44
CA SER A 347 5.06 -4.15 -5.90
C SER A 347 5.56 -5.51 -5.38
N VAL A 348 6.55 -6.10 -6.08
CA VAL A 348 7.01 -7.47 -5.79
C VAL A 348 8.19 -7.49 -4.82
N LEU A 349 9.17 -6.63 -5.03
CA LEU A 349 10.45 -6.74 -4.34
C LEU A 349 10.54 -5.80 -3.14
N VAL A 350 10.14 -4.56 -3.31
CA VAL A 350 10.47 -3.49 -2.36
C VAL A 350 9.40 -3.28 -1.29
N LEU A 351 8.16 -3.08 -1.68
CA LEU A 351 7.10 -2.75 -0.74
C LEU A 351 6.93 -3.79 0.38
N PRO A 352 6.89 -5.11 0.08
CA PRO A 352 6.83 -6.13 1.12
C PRO A 352 8.08 -6.17 2.00
N ALA A 353 9.26 -5.89 1.43
CA ALA A 353 10.51 -5.88 2.17
C ALA A 353 10.64 -4.69 3.12
N CYS A 354 10.28 -3.49 2.67
CA CYS A 354 10.32 -2.28 3.48
C CYS A 354 9.30 -2.28 4.62
N GLN A 355 8.11 -2.83 4.41
CA GLN A 355 7.11 -3.00 5.47
C GLN A 355 7.57 -3.96 6.58
N GLY A 356 8.49 -4.87 6.25
CA GLY A 356 9.08 -5.82 7.19
C GLY A 356 10.48 -5.46 7.70
N ALA A 357 11.10 -4.41 7.17
CA ALA A 357 12.44 -3.97 7.54
C ALA A 357 12.44 -3.27 8.92
N ILE A 358 12.13 -4.06 9.94
CA ILE A 358 12.33 -3.67 11.33
C ILE A 358 13.76 -4.09 11.66
N ASP A 359 14.59 -3.12 12.03
CA ASP A 359 15.92 -3.43 12.54
C ASP A 359 15.76 -4.32 13.79
N PRO A 360 16.31 -5.54 13.81
CA PRO A 360 16.18 -6.42 14.98
C PRO A 360 16.86 -5.85 16.23
N ARG A 361 17.68 -4.80 16.09
CA ARG A 361 18.33 -4.07 17.19
C ARG A 361 17.45 -3.01 17.81
N ILE A 362 16.37 -2.63 17.14
CA ILE A 362 15.44 -1.63 17.69
C ILE A 362 14.71 -2.26 18.86
N PRO A 363 14.74 -1.62 20.04
CA PRO A 363 13.96 -2.07 21.17
C PRO A 363 12.49 -2.26 20.80
N PRO A 364 11.81 -3.29 21.34
CA PRO A 364 10.41 -3.59 20.99
C PRO A 364 9.47 -2.38 21.08
N TRP A 365 9.72 -1.47 22.01
CA TRP A 365 8.93 -0.27 22.21
C TRP A 365 9.09 0.78 21.07
N LEU A 366 10.20 0.77 20.31
CA LEU A 366 10.39 1.67 19.15
C LEU A 366 9.84 1.09 17.84
N VAL A 367 9.64 -0.23 17.75
CA VAL A 367 9.16 -0.91 16.54
C VAL A 367 7.86 -0.31 16.04
N GLU A 368 6.96 0.01 16.95
CA GLU A 368 5.67 0.57 16.60
C GLU A 368 5.79 2.03 16.09
N ALA A 369 6.68 2.82 16.68
CA ALA A 369 6.98 4.17 16.21
C ALA A 369 7.61 4.15 14.81
N GLN A 370 8.54 3.22 14.56
CA GLN A 370 9.13 3.01 13.24
C GLN A 370 8.08 2.59 12.20
N ARG A 371 7.19 1.65 12.51
CA ARG A 371 6.10 1.25 11.62
C ARG A 371 5.19 2.42 11.27
N ARG A 372 4.90 3.29 12.24
CA ARG A 372 4.11 4.52 12.02
C ARG A 372 4.78 5.46 11.06
N ALA A 373 6.06 5.76 11.33
CA ALA A 373 6.86 6.65 10.50
C ALA A 373 6.95 6.12 9.07
N SER A 374 7.16 4.80 8.90
CA SER A 374 7.21 4.14 7.60
C SER A 374 5.89 4.22 6.85
N ALA A 375 4.76 3.92 7.50
CA ALA A 375 3.45 3.98 6.87
C ALA A 375 3.09 5.42 6.44
N THR A 376 3.32 6.39 7.32
CA THR A 376 3.06 7.80 7.02
C THR A 376 4.00 8.30 5.92
N GLY A 377 5.30 7.98 6.01
CA GLY A 377 6.30 8.35 5.01
C GLY A 377 5.96 7.76 3.63
N GLY A 378 5.50 6.52 3.57
CA GLY A 378 5.09 5.87 2.32
C GLY A 378 3.89 6.55 1.66
N VAL A 379 2.86 6.91 2.44
CA VAL A 379 1.67 7.63 1.91
C VAL A 379 2.05 9.02 1.43
N LEU A 380 2.85 9.77 2.21
CA LEU A 380 3.31 11.10 1.82
C LEU A 380 4.20 11.05 0.57
N ALA A 381 5.12 10.08 0.50
CA ALA A 381 5.99 9.91 -0.68
C ALA A 381 5.18 9.58 -1.92
N ARG A 382 4.25 8.62 -1.85
CA ARG A 382 3.39 8.23 -2.97
C ARG A 382 2.54 9.40 -3.47
N ALA A 383 1.88 10.11 -2.57
CA ALA A 383 1.10 11.29 -2.89
C ALA A 383 1.97 12.40 -3.51
N GLY A 384 3.13 12.67 -2.89
CA GLY A 384 4.07 13.68 -3.37
C GLY A 384 4.65 13.36 -4.74
N VAL A 385 5.08 12.11 -4.96
CA VAL A 385 5.62 11.67 -6.27
C VAL A 385 4.54 11.73 -7.35
N LEU A 386 3.31 11.32 -7.05
CA LEU A 386 2.21 11.39 -8.01
C LEU A 386 1.91 12.83 -8.42
N LEU A 387 1.78 13.74 -7.45
CA LEU A 387 1.53 15.16 -7.73
C LEU A 387 2.70 15.83 -8.46
N ALA A 388 3.94 15.57 -8.02
CA ALA A 388 5.13 16.09 -8.68
C ALA A 388 5.26 15.58 -10.13
N SER A 389 4.97 14.30 -10.36
CA SER A 389 5.00 13.71 -11.70
C SER A 389 4.01 14.37 -12.65
N LEU A 390 2.80 14.65 -12.18
CA LEU A 390 1.80 15.37 -12.98
C LEU A 390 2.19 16.80 -13.26
N LEU A 391 2.74 17.52 -12.26
CA LEU A 391 3.26 18.87 -12.45
C LEU A 391 4.42 18.89 -13.45
N ILE A 392 5.32 17.92 -13.38
CA ILE A 392 6.42 17.79 -14.33
C ILE A 392 5.87 17.53 -15.73
N VAL A 393 4.94 16.59 -15.89
CA VAL A 393 4.35 16.29 -17.22
C VAL A 393 3.61 17.51 -17.78
N SER A 394 2.82 18.21 -16.97
CA SER A 394 2.02 19.36 -17.43
C SER A 394 2.86 20.57 -17.85
N HIS A 395 4.04 20.78 -17.25
CA HIS A 395 4.87 21.95 -17.52
C HIS A 395 6.08 21.66 -18.40
N PHE A 396 6.67 20.48 -18.29
CA PHE A 396 7.93 20.10 -18.93
C PHE A 396 7.83 18.88 -19.85
N GLY A 397 6.64 18.24 -19.88
CA GLY A 397 6.39 17.05 -20.69
C GLY A 397 6.93 15.75 -20.10
N THR A 398 6.63 14.64 -20.79
CA THR A 398 6.99 13.27 -20.36
C THR A 398 8.50 13.03 -20.34
N HIS A 399 9.25 13.71 -21.22
CA HIS A 399 10.72 13.63 -21.26
C HIS A 399 11.37 14.06 -19.95
N ALA A 400 10.94 15.19 -19.39
CA ALA A 400 11.45 15.67 -18.10
C ALA A 400 11.12 14.71 -16.95
N LEU A 401 9.93 14.11 -16.98
CA LEU A 401 9.53 13.11 -16.00
C LEU A 401 10.48 11.89 -16.02
N PHE A 402 10.85 11.39 -17.19
CA PHE A 402 11.70 10.22 -17.32
C PHE A 402 13.13 10.50 -16.83
N TRP A 403 13.67 11.68 -17.13
CA TRP A 403 14.96 12.11 -16.57
C TRP A 403 14.92 12.27 -15.04
N ALA A 404 13.82 12.84 -14.52
CA ALA A 404 13.63 12.95 -13.08
C ALA A 404 13.55 11.56 -12.42
N ALA A 405 12.80 10.62 -13.00
CA ALA A 405 12.70 9.24 -12.53
C ALA A 405 14.06 8.53 -12.54
N PHE A 406 14.87 8.71 -13.59
CA PHE A 406 16.22 8.15 -13.67
C PHE A 406 17.12 8.71 -12.56
N THR A 407 17.19 10.04 -12.43
CA THR A 407 18.02 10.71 -11.42
C THR A 407 17.61 10.26 -9.99
N LEU A 408 16.31 10.23 -9.71
CA LEU A 408 15.80 9.80 -8.42
C LEU A 408 16.06 8.30 -8.16
N SER A 409 16.03 7.45 -9.19
CA SER A 409 16.38 6.02 -9.06
C SER A 409 17.84 5.85 -8.64
N VAL A 410 18.77 6.58 -9.25
CA VAL A 410 20.19 6.54 -8.88
C VAL A 410 20.40 7.04 -7.45
N LEU A 411 19.76 8.15 -7.08
CA LEU A 411 19.83 8.66 -5.71
C LEU A 411 19.24 7.67 -4.69
N SER A 412 18.16 6.97 -5.04
CA SER A 412 17.55 5.95 -4.20
C SER A 412 18.50 4.80 -3.87
N VAL A 413 19.31 4.35 -4.84
CA VAL A 413 20.34 3.34 -4.59
C VAL A 413 21.34 3.84 -3.55
N ALA A 414 21.83 5.06 -3.70
CA ALA A 414 22.78 5.65 -2.75
C ALA A 414 22.17 5.72 -1.33
N VAL A 415 20.93 6.19 -1.21
CA VAL A 415 20.22 6.26 0.10
C VAL A 415 20.06 4.88 0.72
N VAL A 416 19.63 3.87 -0.07
CA VAL A 416 19.47 2.51 0.41
C VAL A 416 20.79 1.94 0.91
N LEU A 417 21.87 2.07 0.13
CA LEU A 417 23.19 1.56 0.50
C LEU A 417 23.77 2.24 1.76
N LEU A 418 23.51 3.54 1.94
CA LEU A 418 23.96 4.29 3.10
C LEU A 418 23.18 3.97 4.39
N ARG A 419 21.89 3.67 4.25
CA ARG A 419 20.98 3.43 5.39
C ARG A 419 20.85 1.98 5.79
N LEU A 420 21.31 1.05 4.97
CA LEU A 420 21.32 -0.36 5.34
C LEU A 420 22.25 -0.61 6.52
N PRO A 421 21.81 -1.38 7.52
CA PRO A 421 22.63 -1.75 8.65
C PRO A 421 23.93 -2.44 8.17
N ARG A 422 25.06 -2.03 8.74
CA ARG A 422 26.39 -2.54 8.31
C ARG A 422 26.53 -4.06 8.37
N GLU A 423 25.81 -4.72 9.25
CA GLU A 423 25.83 -6.19 9.40
C GLU A 423 25.04 -6.94 8.33
N LEU A 424 24.23 -6.23 7.54
CA LEU A 424 23.57 -6.80 6.36
C LEU A 424 24.38 -6.59 5.08
N LYS A 425 25.59 -6.02 5.20
CA LYS A 425 26.51 -5.77 4.08
C LYS A 425 27.52 -6.92 3.85
N VAL A 426 27.37 -8.05 4.57
CA VAL A 426 28.22 -9.23 4.42
C VAL A 426 27.47 -10.35 3.74
#